data_54b44a283aa39541ce460aaddc35c6ec
#
_entry.id   54b44a283aa39541ce460aaddc35c6ec
#
_cell.length_a   1.000
_cell.length_b   1.000
_cell.length_c   1.000
_cell.angle_alpha   90.00
_cell.angle_beta   90.00
_cell.angle_gamma   90.00
#
_symmetry.space_group_name_H-M   'P 1'
#
loop_
_entity.id
_entity.type
_entity.pdbx_description
1 polymer ?
#
loop_
_entity_poly.entity_id
_entity_poly.type
_entity_poly.pdbx_seq_one_letter_code
_entity_poly.pdbx_strand_id
1 'polypeptide(L)'
;YDGETEVEGIKARKITQFSEAEACWQDGVIPIICDEKAEAVKAVPHFAFVDAAIAKRNLGTTIDMADYVIGLGPGFTAGVDVDVVIETKRGHRLGRIIREGQAIANTGIPGIIGGYGKERVIHSENAGVFHGIAHIGDLVKKGDLIAKVDDAPVYATLDGVLRGILRDGLPVPKHFKIADIDPRLSER
;
A
#
# COMPACT_ATOMS: atom_id res chain seq x y z
N TYR A 1 -11.18 -6.28 4.36
CA TYR A 1 -12.05 -5.96 3.21
C TYR A 1 -13.38 -6.72 3.18
N ASP A 2 -13.76 -7.40 4.22
CA ASP A 2 -14.94 -8.29 4.20
C ASP A 2 -16.09 -7.74 5.04
N GLY A 3 -16.38 -6.46 4.93
CA GLY A 3 -17.47 -5.82 5.65
C GLY A 3 -17.07 -4.51 6.30
N GLU A 4 -17.04 -4.47 7.63
CA GLU A 4 -16.61 -3.30 8.41
C GLU A 4 -15.29 -3.57 9.11
N THR A 5 -14.53 -2.50 9.34
CA THR A 5 -13.32 -2.49 10.16
C THR A 5 -13.24 -1.22 10.99
N GLU A 6 -12.51 -1.27 12.09
CA GLU A 6 -12.25 -0.10 12.92
C GLU A 6 -10.76 -0.02 13.25
N VAL A 7 -10.20 1.16 13.11
CA VAL A 7 -8.81 1.45 13.48
C VAL A 7 -8.80 2.74 14.30
N GLU A 8 -8.33 2.64 15.55
CA GLU A 8 -8.23 3.78 16.47
C GLU A 8 -9.55 4.56 16.63
N GLY A 9 -10.67 3.85 16.67
CA GLY A 9 -12.00 4.45 16.80
C GLY A 9 -12.63 4.97 15.50
N ILE A 10 -11.92 4.88 14.38
CA ILE A 10 -12.41 5.27 13.06
C ILE A 10 -12.93 4.04 12.34
N LYS A 11 -14.23 4.06 12.01
CA LYS A 11 -14.89 2.96 11.31
C LYS A 11 -14.84 3.14 9.80
N ALA A 12 -14.67 2.04 9.09
CA ALA A 12 -14.76 1.99 7.64
C ALA A 12 -15.61 0.80 7.21
N ARG A 13 -16.41 0.99 6.15
CA ARG A 13 -17.35 -0.01 5.61
C ARG A 13 -17.10 -0.22 4.13
N LYS A 14 -17.00 -1.47 3.71
CA LYS A 14 -16.96 -1.81 2.30
C LYS A 14 -18.34 -1.59 1.68
N ILE A 15 -18.36 -0.83 0.60
CA ILE A 15 -19.54 -0.62 -0.23
C ILE A 15 -19.34 -1.26 -1.62
N THR A 16 -20.42 -1.52 -2.31
CA THR A 16 -20.42 -2.12 -3.66
C THR A 16 -20.85 -1.12 -4.73
N GLN A 17 -21.59 -0.07 -4.33
CA GLN A 17 -22.08 0.98 -5.20
C GLN A 17 -21.81 2.36 -4.58
N PHE A 18 -21.52 3.35 -5.41
CA PHE A 18 -21.25 4.72 -4.95
C PHE A 18 -22.46 5.36 -4.22
N SER A 19 -23.68 4.95 -4.57
CA SER A 19 -24.91 5.41 -3.89
C SER A 19 -24.97 5.07 -2.41
N GLU A 20 -24.21 4.08 -1.94
CA GLU A 20 -24.14 3.68 -0.54
C GLU A 20 -23.24 4.61 0.31
N ALA A 21 -22.42 5.44 -0.35
CA ALA A 21 -21.47 6.32 0.34
C ALA A 21 -22.16 7.34 1.24
N GLU A 22 -23.29 7.91 0.79
CA GLU A 22 -24.05 8.90 1.55
C GLU A 22 -24.49 8.35 2.92
N ALA A 23 -25.01 7.13 2.95
CA ALA A 23 -25.43 6.47 4.18
C ALA A 23 -24.23 6.23 5.13
N CYS A 24 -23.08 5.86 4.60
CA CYS A 24 -21.85 5.73 5.40
C CYS A 24 -21.46 7.06 6.05
N TRP A 25 -21.49 8.16 5.31
CA TRP A 25 -21.14 9.48 5.84
C TRP A 25 -22.13 9.96 6.91
N GLN A 26 -23.43 9.69 6.75
CA GLN A 26 -24.44 9.99 7.77
C GLN A 26 -24.19 9.21 9.07
N ASP A 27 -23.68 7.98 8.97
CA ASP A 27 -23.29 7.14 10.11
C ASP A 27 -21.92 7.53 10.68
N GLY A 28 -21.18 8.47 10.09
CA GLY A 28 -19.80 8.81 10.46
C GLY A 28 -18.79 7.71 10.11
N VAL A 29 -19.09 6.90 9.11
CA VAL A 29 -18.27 5.76 8.66
C VAL A 29 -17.61 6.09 7.32
N ILE A 30 -16.35 5.71 7.14
CA ILE A 30 -15.62 5.89 5.87
C ILE A 30 -16.05 4.79 4.88
N PRO A 31 -16.66 5.15 3.73
CA PRO A 31 -16.96 4.17 2.69
C PRO A 31 -15.68 3.74 1.96
N ILE A 32 -15.52 2.44 1.73
CA ILE A 32 -14.41 1.87 0.95
C ILE A 32 -14.99 1.07 -0.20
N ILE A 33 -14.59 1.41 -1.42
CA ILE A 33 -14.99 0.70 -2.62
C ILE A 33 -13.76 0.20 -3.39
N CYS A 34 -13.87 -1.00 -3.99
CA CYS A 34 -12.87 -1.48 -4.93
C CYS A 34 -13.19 -0.88 -6.30
N ASP A 35 -12.42 0.12 -6.70
CA ASP A 35 -12.61 0.87 -7.93
C ASP A 35 -11.29 0.94 -8.72
N GLU A 36 -11.08 -0.04 -9.57
CA GLU A 36 -9.82 -0.20 -10.34
C GLU A 36 -9.55 0.98 -11.30
N LYS A 37 -10.62 1.64 -11.76
CA LYS A 37 -10.54 2.70 -12.76
C LYS A 37 -10.75 4.10 -12.19
N ALA A 38 -10.88 4.22 -10.87
CA ALA A 38 -11.20 5.48 -10.18
C ALA A 38 -12.46 6.16 -10.73
N GLU A 39 -13.49 5.38 -11.04
CA GLU A 39 -14.79 5.90 -11.54
C GLU A 39 -15.52 6.73 -10.48
N ALA A 40 -15.21 6.51 -9.20
CA ALA A 40 -15.71 7.30 -8.08
C ALA A 40 -15.43 8.81 -8.26
N VAL A 41 -14.31 9.17 -8.86
CA VAL A 41 -13.94 10.57 -9.15
C VAL A 41 -15.03 11.29 -9.98
N LYS A 42 -15.69 10.56 -10.88
CA LYS A 42 -16.77 11.10 -11.73
C LYS A 42 -18.16 10.97 -11.10
N ALA A 43 -18.33 9.95 -10.25
CA ALA A 43 -19.64 9.58 -9.71
C ALA A 43 -19.96 10.27 -8.37
N VAL A 44 -18.95 10.66 -7.60
CA VAL A 44 -19.11 11.20 -6.25
C VAL A 44 -18.62 12.66 -6.23
N PRO A 45 -19.46 13.65 -5.85
CA PRO A 45 -19.03 15.02 -5.66
C PRO A 45 -17.90 15.11 -4.60
N HIS A 46 -16.81 15.77 -4.92
CA HIS A 46 -15.67 15.91 -4.02
C HIS A 46 -14.90 17.21 -4.34
N PHE A 47 -14.35 17.81 -3.31
CA PHE A 47 -13.52 19.01 -3.41
C PHE A 47 -12.05 18.64 -3.67
N ALA A 48 -11.58 17.54 -3.09
CA ALA A 48 -10.18 17.14 -3.23
C ALA A 48 -10.06 15.66 -3.61
N PHE A 49 -9.08 15.38 -4.46
CA PHE A 49 -8.68 14.02 -4.83
C PHE A 49 -7.25 13.75 -4.35
N VAL A 50 -7.02 12.62 -3.69
CA VAL A 50 -5.70 12.21 -3.21
C VAL A 50 -5.31 10.89 -3.84
N ASP A 51 -4.34 10.91 -4.76
CA ASP A 51 -3.73 9.67 -5.26
C ASP A 51 -2.67 9.18 -4.28
N ALA A 52 -3.05 8.18 -3.50
CA ALA A 52 -2.21 7.50 -2.51
C ALA A 52 -1.88 6.05 -2.92
N ALA A 53 -2.01 5.69 -4.19
CA ALA A 53 -1.69 4.34 -4.68
C ALA A 53 -0.21 3.97 -4.51
N ILE A 54 0.68 4.97 -4.39
CA ILE A 54 2.14 4.79 -4.24
C ILE A 54 2.72 3.90 -5.34
N ALA A 55 2.16 3.99 -6.55
CA ALA A 55 2.58 3.19 -7.70
C ALA A 55 3.96 3.61 -8.26
N LYS A 56 4.51 4.73 -7.76
CA LYS A 56 5.82 5.29 -8.18
C LYS A 56 5.86 5.75 -9.63
N ARG A 57 4.71 5.82 -10.23
CA ARG A 57 4.41 6.38 -11.56
C ARG A 57 2.97 6.86 -11.56
N ASN A 58 2.67 7.87 -12.34
CA ASN A 58 1.29 8.29 -12.56
C ASN A 58 0.54 7.19 -13.35
N LEU A 59 -0.62 6.76 -12.84
CA LEU A 59 -1.48 5.75 -13.46
C LEU A 59 -2.66 6.35 -14.23
N GLY A 60 -2.72 7.67 -14.35
CA GLY A 60 -3.78 8.38 -15.07
C GLY A 60 -4.40 9.54 -14.29
N THR A 61 -3.80 9.94 -13.17
CA THR A 61 -4.23 11.11 -12.39
C THR A 61 -3.91 12.40 -13.15
N THR A 62 -4.89 13.28 -13.24
CA THR A 62 -4.77 14.59 -13.90
C THR A 62 -5.26 15.70 -12.97
N ILE A 63 -4.73 16.91 -13.17
CA ILE A 63 -5.00 18.06 -12.30
C ILE A 63 -6.47 18.53 -12.33
N ASP A 64 -7.23 18.10 -13.30
CA ASP A 64 -8.65 18.44 -13.48
C ASP A 64 -9.61 17.43 -12.84
N MET A 65 -9.10 16.42 -12.11
CA MET A 65 -9.94 15.42 -11.44
C MET A 65 -10.71 15.97 -10.25
N ALA A 66 -10.28 17.09 -9.64
CA ALA A 66 -10.93 17.77 -8.54
C ALA A 66 -10.54 19.25 -8.51
N ASP A 67 -11.16 20.04 -7.63
CA ASP A 67 -10.73 21.43 -7.37
C ASP A 67 -9.32 21.47 -6.76
N TYR A 68 -8.92 20.38 -6.08
CA TYR A 68 -7.57 20.23 -5.52
C TYR A 68 -7.09 18.78 -5.60
N VAL A 69 -6.03 18.55 -6.36
CA VAL A 69 -5.47 17.21 -6.60
C VAL A 69 -4.11 17.06 -5.93
N ILE A 70 -3.95 16.00 -5.15
CA ILE A 70 -2.75 15.71 -4.36
C ILE A 70 -2.17 14.36 -4.77
N GLY A 71 -0.90 14.31 -5.18
CA GLY A 71 -0.17 13.08 -5.46
C GLY A 71 0.79 12.70 -4.34
N LEU A 72 0.79 11.46 -3.87
CA LEU A 72 1.73 10.99 -2.86
C LEU A 72 2.92 10.26 -3.50
N GLY A 73 4.10 10.80 -3.31
CA GLY A 73 5.37 10.19 -3.74
C GLY A 73 5.76 10.45 -5.19
N PRO A 74 6.73 9.68 -5.72
CA PRO A 74 7.23 9.87 -7.05
C PRO A 74 6.25 9.40 -8.13
N GLY A 75 6.30 10.04 -9.27
CA GLY A 75 5.45 9.77 -10.43
C GLY A 75 4.59 10.94 -10.85
N PHE A 76 4.44 11.94 -9.97
CA PHE A 76 3.66 13.16 -10.23
C PHE A 76 4.55 14.39 -10.34
N THR A 77 4.11 15.36 -11.12
CA THR A 77 4.71 16.68 -11.25
C THR A 77 3.71 17.73 -10.78
N ALA A 78 4.03 18.43 -9.69
CA ALA A 78 3.19 19.51 -9.14
C ALA A 78 3.06 20.64 -10.17
N GLY A 79 1.85 21.15 -10.35
CA GLY A 79 1.48 22.15 -11.35
C GLY A 79 1.28 21.59 -12.77
N VAL A 80 1.38 20.26 -12.96
CA VAL A 80 1.17 19.58 -14.25
C VAL A 80 0.14 18.46 -14.11
N ASP A 81 0.47 17.44 -13.31
CA ASP A 81 -0.41 16.28 -13.08
C ASP A 81 -1.33 16.49 -11.88
N VAL A 82 -0.83 17.22 -10.89
CA VAL A 82 -1.47 17.46 -9.58
C VAL A 82 -1.14 18.87 -9.10
N ASP A 83 -1.95 19.45 -8.19
CA ASP A 83 -1.63 20.75 -7.58
C ASP A 83 -0.42 20.69 -6.67
N VAL A 84 -0.31 19.61 -5.88
CA VAL A 84 0.83 19.40 -5.00
C VAL A 84 1.24 17.94 -4.94
N VAL A 85 2.53 17.71 -4.69
CA VAL A 85 3.09 16.41 -4.42
C VAL A 85 3.54 16.34 -2.96
N ILE A 86 3.27 15.23 -2.27
CA ILE A 86 3.79 14.98 -0.92
C ILE A 86 4.97 14.02 -1.01
N GLU A 87 6.12 14.42 -0.45
CA GLU A 87 7.30 13.57 -0.40
C GLU A 87 7.08 12.35 0.51
N THR A 88 7.32 11.15 -0.02
CA THR A 88 7.13 9.90 0.70
C THR A 88 8.44 9.17 1.02
N LYS A 89 9.58 9.65 0.53
CA LYS A 89 10.88 9.08 0.83
C LYS A 89 11.22 9.31 2.30
N ARG A 90 11.54 8.24 3.03
CA ARG A 90 12.01 8.33 4.42
C ARG A 90 13.23 9.23 4.54
N GLY A 91 13.27 10.04 5.59
CA GLY A 91 14.34 10.97 5.88
C GLY A 91 13.82 12.38 6.12
N HIS A 92 14.69 13.37 6.05
CA HIS A 92 14.44 14.76 6.42
C HIS A 92 13.31 15.44 5.63
N ARG A 93 13.01 14.94 4.44
CA ARG A 93 11.98 15.52 3.56
C ARG A 93 10.63 14.81 3.59
N LEU A 94 10.49 13.73 4.36
CA LEU A 94 9.23 12.98 4.47
C LEU A 94 8.08 13.90 4.88
N GLY A 95 6.97 13.82 4.14
CA GLY A 95 5.77 14.62 4.37
C GLY A 95 5.86 16.07 3.85
N ARG A 96 6.96 16.47 3.22
CA ARG A 96 7.09 17.82 2.67
C ARG A 96 6.13 18.02 1.50
N ILE A 97 5.44 19.15 1.51
CA ILE A 97 4.59 19.60 0.39
C ILE A 97 5.49 20.22 -0.68
N ILE A 98 5.39 19.70 -1.89
CA ILE A 98 6.09 20.16 -3.09
C ILE A 98 5.03 20.82 -3.97
N ARG A 99 5.21 22.12 -4.24
CA ARG A 99 4.28 22.92 -5.05
C ARG A 99 4.77 23.13 -6.47
N GLU A 100 6.00 22.76 -6.75
CA GLU A 100 6.63 22.83 -8.07
C GLU A 100 7.65 21.70 -8.21
N GLY A 101 7.59 20.95 -9.31
CA GLY A 101 8.45 19.81 -9.59
C GLY A 101 7.95 18.48 -9.01
N GLN A 102 8.85 17.59 -8.63
CA GLN A 102 8.57 16.20 -8.32
C GLN A 102 9.15 15.78 -6.97
N ALA A 103 8.58 14.73 -6.37
CA ALA A 103 9.19 14.02 -5.25
C ALA A 103 10.48 13.30 -5.69
N ILE A 104 11.31 12.92 -4.71
CA ILE A 104 12.55 12.18 -4.97
C ILE A 104 12.22 10.87 -5.69
N ALA A 105 12.88 10.65 -6.83
CA ALA A 105 12.65 9.47 -7.66
C ALA A 105 12.85 8.16 -6.88
N ASN A 106 12.03 7.16 -7.22
CA ASN A 106 12.19 5.82 -6.67
C ASN A 106 13.49 5.18 -7.17
N THR A 107 14.31 4.71 -6.24
CA THR A 107 15.57 4.04 -6.56
C THR A 107 15.42 2.54 -6.79
N GLY A 108 14.24 1.96 -6.51
CA GLY A 108 14.02 0.51 -6.50
C GLY A 108 14.77 -0.22 -5.38
N ILE A 109 15.52 0.49 -4.54
CA ILE A 109 16.28 -0.10 -3.44
C ILE A 109 15.47 0.04 -2.15
N PRO A 110 15.12 -1.07 -1.47
CA PRO A 110 14.46 -1.01 -0.17
C PRO A 110 15.29 -0.24 0.85
N GLY A 111 14.62 0.55 1.70
CA GLY A 111 15.31 1.27 2.78
C GLY A 111 16.00 0.30 3.74
N ILE A 112 17.21 0.65 4.20
CA ILE A 112 17.95 -0.12 5.20
C ILE A 112 17.28 0.07 6.57
N ILE A 113 16.93 -1.04 7.22
CA ILE A 113 16.37 -1.08 8.58
C ILE A 113 17.15 -2.13 9.36
N GLY A 114 17.73 -1.75 10.50
CA GLY A 114 18.54 -2.66 11.31
C GLY A 114 19.72 -3.30 10.56
N GLY A 115 20.26 -2.61 9.55
CA GLY A 115 21.37 -3.12 8.72
C GLY A 115 20.93 -3.97 7.52
N TYR A 116 19.65 -4.29 7.39
CA TYR A 116 19.11 -5.12 6.31
C TYR A 116 18.33 -4.27 5.29
N GLY A 117 18.51 -4.56 4.01
CA GLY A 117 17.85 -3.89 2.88
C GLY A 117 16.99 -4.86 2.08
N LYS A 118 17.56 -5.45 1.05
CA LYS A 118 16.87 -6.40 0.15
C LYS A 118 16.48 -7.69 0.86
N GLU A 119 17.25 -8.11 1.82
CA GLU A 119 17.06 -9.34 2.60
C GLU A 119 15.75 -9.36 3.36
N ARG A 120 15.20 -8.18 3.66
CA ARG A 120 13.92 -8.04 4.35
C ARG A 120 12.72 -8.37 3.47
N VAL A 121 12.89 -8.30 2.16
CA VAL A 121 11.81 -8.44 1.18
C VAL A 121 11.86 -9.82 0.58
N ILE A 122 10.81 -10.59 0.77
CA ILE A 122 10.68 -11.96 0.26
C ILE A 122 9.89 -11.92 -1.04
N HIS A 123 10.44 -12.55 -2.07
CA HIS A 123 9.81 -12.68 -3.37
C HIS A 123 9.51 -14.15 -3.67
N SER A 124 8.45 -14.41 -4.43
CA SER A 124 8.13 -15.76 -4.91
C SER A 124 9.22 -16.27 -5.85
N GLU A 125 9.67 -17.48 -5.63
CA GLU A 125 10.60 -18.15 -6.56
C GLU A 125 9.88 -18.74 -7.78
N ASN A 126 8.60 -19.03 -7.64
CA ASN A 126 7.75 -19.62 -8.68
C ASN A 126 6.47 -18.77 -8.86
N ALA A 127 5.83 -18.92 -10.01
CA ALA A 127 4.45 -18.51 -10.18
C ALA A 127 3.53 -19.58 -9.58
N GLY A 128 2.36 -19.19 -9.05
CA GLY A 128 1.39 -20.12 -8.46
C GLY A 128 0.41 -19.41 -7.53
N VAL A 129 -0.35 -20.17 -6.75
CA VAL A 129 -1.27 -19.61 -5.75
C VAL A 129 -0.56 -19.48 -4.41
N PHE A 130 -0.63 -18.29 -3.80
CA PHE A 130 -0.04 -18.02 -2.51
C PHE A 130 -0.89 -18.56 -1.37
N HIS A 131 -0.27 -19.27 -0.42
CA HIS A 131 -0.88 -19.80 0.80
C HIS A 131 -0.11 -19.33 2.03
N GLY A 132 -0.72 -18.42 2.81
CA GLY A 132 -0.14 -17.89 4.06
C GLY A 132 -0.20 -18.92 5.19
N ILE A 133 0.90 -19.05 5.93
CA ILE A 133 0.99 -19.88 7.14
C ILE A 133 1.17 -18.99 8.36
N ALA A 134 2.08 -18.02 8.27
CA ALA A 134 2.29 -17.02 9.30
C ALA A 134 1.43 -15.77 9.04
N HIS A 135 1.28 -14.91 10.06
CA HIS A 135 0.42 -13.72 10.04
C HIS A 135 1.24 -12.46 10.27
N ILE A 136 0.68 -11.31 9.87
CA ILE A 136 1.27 -10.00 10.19
C ILE A 136 1.34 -9.84 11.70
N GLY A 137 2.51 -9.49 12.20
CA GLY A 137 2.81 -9.35 13.63
C GLY A 137 3.53 -10.55 14.24
N ASP A 138 3.58 -11.70 13.57
CA ASP A 138 4.28 -12.88 14.07
C ASP A 138 5.79 -12.64 14.16
N LEU A 139 6.40 -13.09 15.25
CA LEU A 139 7.84 -13.19 15.38
C LEU A 139 8.33 -14.44 14.65
N VAL A 140 9.19 -14.25 13.67
CA VAL A 140 9.75 -15.32 12.86
C VAL A 140 11.27 -15.37 12.99
N LYS A 141 11.84 -16.57 12.85
CA LYS A 141 13.28 -16.80 12.76
C LYS A 141 13.66 -17.13 11.33
N LYS A 142 14.87 -16.81 10.96
CA LYS A 142 15.42 -17.21 9.65
C LYS A 142 15.28 -18.72 9.45
N GLY A 143 14.63 -19.11 8.35
CA GLY A 143 14.34 -20.51 8.03
C GLY A 143 12.97 -21.00 8.47
N ASP A 144 12.19 -20.20 9.22
CA ASP A 144 10.81 -20.57 9.53
C ASP A 144 9.95 -20.59 8.27
N LEU A 145 9.08 -21.58 8.15
CA LEU A 145 8.10 -21.70 7.07
C LEU A 145 6.98 -20.69 7.29
N ILE A 146 6.88 -19.67 6.44
CA ILE A 146 5.90 -18.57 6.58
C ILE A 146 4.75 -18.65 5.57
N ALA A 147 4.96 -19.32 4.45
CA ALA A 147 3.97 -19.47 3.39
C ALA A 147 4.33 -20.60 2.43
N LYS A 148 3.47 -20.83 1.45
CA LYS A 148 3.75 -21.64 0.25
C LYS A 148 3.28 -20.91 -0.99
N VAL A 149 3.87 -21.24 -2.15
CA VAL A 149 3.32 -20.89 -3.47
C VAL A 149 3.06 -22.23 -4.16
N ASP A 150 1.79 -22.61 -4.32
CA ASP A 150 1.34 -23.99 -4.53
C ASP A 150 1.98 -24.89 -3.46
N ASP A 151 2.78 -25.90 -3.86
CA ASP A 151 3.50 -26.78 -2.95
C ASP A 151 4.90 -26.27 -2.57
N ALA A 152 5.40 -25.21 -3.21
CA ALA A 152 6.73 -24.69 -2.97
C ALA A 152 6.80 -23.88 -1.66
N PRO A 153 7.65 -24.27 -0.69
CA PRO A 153 7.73 -23.59 0.60
C PRO A 153 8.41 -22.22 0.46
N VAL A 154 7.95 -21.28 1.28
CA VAL A 154 8.53 -19.92 1.43
C VAL A 154 9.01 -19.75 2.86
N TYR A 155 10.29 -19.47 3.02
CA TYR A 155 10.93 -19.35 4.32
C TYR A 155 11.27 -17.89 4.66
N ALA A 156 11.25 -17.58 5.97
CA ALA A 156 11.75 -16.33 6.49
C ALA A 156 13.25 -16.16 6.18
N THR A 157 13.65 -15.01 5.67
CA THR A 157 15.02 -14.71 5.24
C THR A 157 15.91 -14.22 6.37
N LEU A 158 15.30 -13.74 7.47
CA LEU A 158 15.98 -13.23 8.66
C LEU A 158 15.05 -13.29 9.88
N ASP A 159 15.63 -13.09 11.06
CA ASP A 159 14.87 -12.97 12.31
C ASP A 159 14.18 -11.61 12.37
N GLY A 160 12.92 -11.57 12.82
CA GLY A 160 12.19 -10.32 12.97
C GLY A 160 10.69 -10.48 13.12
N VAL A 161 9.98 -9.37 12.95
CA VAL A 161 8.52 -9.34 12.91
C VAL A 161 8.06 -9.41 11.46
N LEU A 162 7.14 -10.31 11.15
CA LEU A 162 6.50 -10.37 9.84
C LEU A 162 5.59 -9.14 9.68
N ARG A 163 6.08 -8.14 8.98
CA ARG A 163 5.44 -6.84 8.84
C ARG A 163 4.38 -6.82 7.75
N GLY A 164 4.56 -7.64 6.75
CA GLY A 164 3.64 -7.75 5.62
C GLY A 164 3.71 -9.13 5.02
N ILE A 165 2.57 -9.64 4.66
CA ILE A 165 2.41 -10.90 3.93
C ILE A 165 1.17 -10.79 3.05
N LEU A 166 1.17 -11.42 1.89
CA LEU A 166 0.02 -11.43 1.00
C LEU A 166 -1.17 -12.17 1.61
N ARG A 167 -2.36 -11.81 1.14
CA ARG A 167 -3.57 -12.54 1.46
C ARG A 167 -3.51 -13.95 0.84
N ASP A 168 -4.01 -14.92 1.57
CA ASP A 168 -4.18 -16.29 1.12
C ASP A 168 -5.03 -16.40 -0.16
N GLY A 169 -4.71 -17.34 -1.03
CA GLY A 169 -5.45 -17.63 -2.26
C GLY A 169 -5.15 -16.68 -3.43
N LEU A 170 -4.17 -15.76 -3.34
CA LEU A 170 -3.82 -14.87 -4.44
C LEU A 170 -2.91 -15.55 -5.46
N PRO A 171 -3.20 -15.47 -6.77
CA PRO A 171 -2.25 -15.87 -7.81
C PRO A 171 -1.08 -14.88 -7.85
N VAL A 172 0.13 -15.38 -7.83
CA VAL A 172 1.35 -14.59 -7.87
C VAL A 172 2.26 -15.02 -9.02
N PRO A 173 2.84 -14.07 -9.77
CA PRO A 173 3.86 -14.39 -10.75
C PRO A 173 5.20 -14.64 -10.05
N LYS A 174 6.13 -15.27 -10.75
CA LYS A 174 7.51 -15.41 -10.30
C LYS A 174 8.14 -14.05 -10.03
N HIS A 175 8.95 -13.96 -8.97
CA HIS A 175 9.62 -12.74 -8.49
C HIS A 175 8.68 -11.64 -7.96
N PHE A 176 7.43 -11.98 -7.67
CA PHE A 176 6.51 -11.07 -7.02
C PHE A 176 6.84 -10.93 -5.54
N LYS A 177 6.77 -9.70 -5.00
CA LYS A 177 6.96 -9.48 -3.56
C LYS A 177 5.79 -10.08 -2.79
N ILE A 178 6.07 -11.03 -1.89
CA ILE A 178 5.05 -11.78 -1.14
C ILE A 178 5.08 -11.52 0.36
N ALA A 179 6.22 -11.11 0.92
CA ALA A 179 6.32 -10.77 2.35
C ALA A 179 7.42 -9.74 2.61
N ASP A 180 7.40 -9.16 3.83
CA ASP A 180 8.38 -8.19 4.32
C ASP A 180 8.59 -8.39 5.83
N ILE A 181 9.86 -8.54 6.27
CA ILE A 181 10.23 -8.74 7.66
C ILE A 181 10.93 -7.48 8.20
N ASP A 182 10.53 -7.03 9.39
CA ASP A 182 11.22 -5.98 10.12
C ASP A 182 12.18 -6.62 11.12
N PRO A 183 13.50 -6.42 11.02
CA PRO A 183 14.48 -7.02 11.91
C PRO A 183 14.45 -6.43 13.34
N ARG A 184 13.72 -5.35 13.55
CA ARG A 184 13.54 -4.76 14.85
C ARG A 184 12.48 -5.56 15.62
N LEU A 185 12.88 -6.20 16.71
CA LEU A 185 12.03 -7.06 17.55
C LEU A 185 11.08 -6.27 18.48
N SER A 186 10.92 -4.97 18.29
CA SER A 186 9.97 -4.17 19.07
C SER A 186 8.58 -4.26 18.46
N GLU A 187 7.65 -4.80 19.21
CA GLU A 187 6.22 -4.62 18.97
C GLU A 187 5.92 -3.11 18.89
N ARG A 188 5.19 -2.71 17.89
CA ARG A 188 4.59 -1.37 17.82
C ARG A 188 3.11 -1.51 17.72
#